data_299078a34e105544dc8077656639da7a
#
_entry.id   299078a34e105544dc8077656639da7a
#
_cell.length_a   1.000
_cell.length_b   1.000
_cell.length_c   1.000
_cell.angle_alpha   90.00
_cell.angle_beta   90.00
_cell.angle_gamma   90.00
#
_symmetry.space_group_name_H-M   'P 1'
#
loop_
_entity.id
_entity.type
_entity.pdbx_description
1 polymer ?
#
loop_
_entity_poly.entity_id
_entity_poly.type
_entity_poly.pdbx_seq_one_letter_code
_entity_poly.pdbx_strand_id
1 'polypeptide(L)'
;MRRVATILSGSACCVYGLTFTSHFYGARRTVGYVPFNSETLVTGKLFEDIRDAVYDLAKPEDYDAVIVTNLCVPTASGVPLDLLPKQINGVRVIGIDVPGFGVPTHAEAKDVLAGAMLRYARNEAEAGPVARPRDYALDQRSIAVIGELFPADPPGIGALIQPMGLTLAPQTPAREWRDLYAALDSVAVAAVHPFYTASIREFRAAGRPVVGSAPVGVEGTDAWLSAIGAAAGVKPSDIEAAKARALPAIRGALAGNPVKARITVSGYEGSELLVARLLIEAGAEVPYVGTAAPRTEWSAADREWLETHGCHVQYRASLEQDIAAMKDARPDLALGTTPLVQKAKEMGTPALYFTNMVSARPLFGPAGAASMAGIVAAQTNGRERFSRMVSFFEGVGTPDGAGYGFRDKPSDPPGFRERQRKLRAAKAKAEEAVGS
;
A
#
# COMPACT_ATOMS: atom_id res chain seq x y z
N MET A 1 -3.56 -14.54 -7.42
CA MET A 1 -4.45 -15.17 -8.43
C MET A 1 -4.28 -16.67 -8.38
N ARG A 2 -5.35 -17.42 -8.65
CA ARG A 2 -5.27 -18.88 -8.85
C ARG A 2 -4.63 -19.15 -10.21
N ARG A 3 -3.93 -20.29 -10.33
CA ARG A 3 -3.31 -20.72 -11.59
C ARG A 3 -2.37 -19.68 -12.23
N VAL A 4 -1.66 -18.94 -11.39
CA VAL A 4 -0.60 -18.01 -11.80
C VAL A 4 0.67 -18.38 -11.06
N ALA A 5 1.72 -18.73 -11.81
CA ALA A 5 3.05 -18.90 -11.28
C ALA A 5 3.79 -17.57 -11.23
N THR A 6 4.69 -17.40 -10.29
CA THR A 6 5.55 -16.22 -10.17
C THR A 6 7.00 -16.65 -10.09
N ILE A 7 7.84 -16.04 -10.93
CA ILE A 7 9.29 -16.20 -10.91
C ILE A 7 9.90 -14.86 -10.46
N LEU A 8 10.73 -14.88 -9.43
CA LEU A 8 11.50 -13.72 -9.02
C LEU A 8 12.95 -13.89 -9.47
N SER A 9 13.46 -12.89 -10.15
CA SER A 9 14.89 -12.78 -10.51
C SER A 9 15.50 -11.63 -9.72
N GLY A 10 16.51 -11.92 -8.90
CA GLY A 10 17.07 -10.90 -8.02
C GLY A 10 18.03 -11.47 -6.98
N SER A 11 18.35 -10.65 -5.99
CA SER A 11 19.16 -11.07 -4.85
C SER A 11 18.37 -12.02 -3.93
N ALA A 12 19.02 -13.06 -3.42
CA ALA A 12 18.39 -14.03 -2.51
C ALA A 12 17.74 -13.38 -1.28
N CYS A 13 18.33 -12.32 -0.74
CA CYS A 13 17.77 -11.59 0.40
C CYS A 13 16.43 -10.88 0.05
N CYS A 14 16.33 -10.32 -1.15
CA CYS A 14 15.09 -9.68 -1.62
C CYS A 14 14.00 -10.73 -1.85
N VAL A 15 14.34 -11.86 -2.47
CA VAL A 15 13.40 -12.97 -2.70
C VAL A 15 12.92 -13.55 -1.37
N TYR A 16 13.82 -13.74 -0.41
CA TYR A 16 13.46 -14.19 0.94
C TYR A 16 12.50 -13.20 1.61
N GLY A 17 12.79 -11.89 1.57
CA GLY A 17 11.95 -10.86 2.15
C GLY A 17 10.55 -10.83 1.54
N LEU A 18 10.43 -10.91 0.21
CA LEU A 18 9.15 -10.97 -0.49
C LEU A 18 8.36 -12.25 -0.17
N THR A 19 9.03 -13.40 -0.13
CA THR A 19 8.43 -14.68 0.22
C THR A 19 7.93 -14.69 1.66
N PHE A 20 8.74 -14.18 2.60
CA PHE A 20 8.36 -14.03 4.00
C PHE A 20 7.15 -13.12 4.18
N THR A 21 7.15 -11.97 3.52
CA THR A 21 6.02 -11.02 3.56
C THR A 21 4.75 -11.66 2.99
N SER A 22 4.84 -12.36 1.86
CA SER A 22 3.72 -13.08 1.28
C SER A 22 3.15 -14.14 2.23
N HIS A 23 4.03 -14.89 2.90
CA HIS A 23 3.63 -15.89 3.88
C HIS A 23 2.96 -15.28 5.12
N PHE A 24 3.49 -14.17 5.62
CA PHE A 24 2.94 -13.41 6.73
C PHE A 24 1.50 -12.95 6.45
N TYR A 25 1.21 -12.50 5.23
CA TYR A 25 -0.14 -12.11 4.81
C TYR A 25 -1.01 -13.32 4.35
N GLY A 26 -0.59 -14.55 4.61
CA GLY A 26 -1.36 -15.74 4.31
C GLY A 26 -1.34 -16.20 2.86
N ALA A 27 -0.53 -15.60 2.01
CA ALA A 27 -0.34 -16.02 0.63
C ALA A 27 0.57 -17.27 0.58
N ARG A 28 -0.05 -18.44 0.63
CA ARG A 28 0.65 -19.75 0.58
C ARG A 28 0.93 -20.19 -0.86
N ARG A 29 1.54 -19.34 -1.67
CA ARG A 29 1.84 -19.67 -3.06
C ARG A 29 3.32 -19.93 -3.25
N THR A 30 3.63 -20.88 -4.10
CA THR A 30 4.99 -21.16 -4.52
C THR A 30 5.49 -20.01 -5.38
N VAL A 31 6.62 -19.44 -5.02
CA VAL A 31 7.35 -18.44 -5.79
C VAL A 31 8.62 -19.11 -6.31
N GLY A 32 8.78 -19.15 -7.61
CA GLY A 32 10.01 -19.59 -8.27
C GLY A 32 11.11 -18.55 -8.05
N TYR A 33 12.35 -19.01 -7.96
CA TYR A 33 13.52 -18.15 -7.82
C TYR A 33 14.56 -18.55 -8.85
N VAL A 34 14.96 -17.60 -9.69
CA VAL A 34 16.12 -17.75 -10.57
C VAL A 34 17.29 -16.97 -9.96
N PRO A 35 18.27 -17.70 -9.40
CA PRO A 35 19.45 -17.07 -8.80
C PRO A 35 20.36 -16.50 -9.88
N PHE A 36 21.14 -15.49 -9.51
CA PHE A 36 22.20 -14.97 -10.34
C PHE A 36 23.54 -14.91 -9.60
N ASN A 37 24.62 -14.92 -10.35
CA ASN A 37 25.95 -14.61 -9.89
C ASN A 37 26.64 -13.67 -10.90
N SER A 38 27.88 -13.26 -10.62
CA SER A 38 28.62 -12.34 -11.50
C SER A 38 28.80 -12.90 -12.91
N GLU A 39 29.01 -14.21 -13.05
CA GLU A 39 29.17 -14.87 -14.34
C GLU A 39 27.88 -14.81 -15.17
N THR A 40 26.76 -15.21 -14.60
CA THR A 40 25.47 -15.20 -15.32
C THR A 40 25.04 -13.80 -15.76
N LEU A 41 25.39 -12.77 -14.97
CA LEU A 41 25.11 -11.37 -15.33
C LEU A 41 25.99 -10.90 -16.50
N VAL A 42 27.31 -11.16 -16.43
CA VAL A 42 28.28 -10.70 -17.45
C VAL A 42 28.10 -11.45 -18.79
N THR A 43 27.79 -12.73 -18.73
CA THR A 43 27.63 -13.56 -19.93
C THR A 43 26.24 -13.47 -20.56
N GLY A 44 25.28 -12.80 -19.91
CA GLY A 44 23.86 -12.76 -20.34
C GLY A 44 23.09 -14.05 -20.05
N LYS A 45 23.71 -15.05 -19.45
CA LYS A 45 23.12 -16.36 -19.17
C LYS A 45 21.90 -16.27 -18.24
N LEU A 46 21.77 -15.21 -17.42
CA LEU A 46 20.63 -15.01 -16.56
C LEU A 46 19.30 -14.94 -17.34
N PHE A 47 19.29 -14.33 -18.53
CA PHE A 47 18.09 -14.32 -19.38
C PHE A 47 17.75 -15.73 -19.87
N GLU A 48 18.74 -16.54 -20.22
CA GLU A 48 18.53 -17.93 -20.64
C GLU A 48 17.98 -18.77 -19.48
N ASP A 49 18.54 -18.64 -18.28
CA ASP A 49 18.07 -19.34 -17.08
C ASP A 49 16.61 -18.96 -16.74
N ILE A 50 16.25 -17.68 -16.88
CA ILE A 50 14.86 -17.21 -16.71
C ILE A 50 13.95 -17.83 -17.77
N ARG A 51 14.36 -17.77 -19.03
CA ARG A 51 13.59 -18.33 -20.15
C ARG A 51 13.33 -19.83 -19.94
N ASP A 52 14.35 -20.59 -19.57
CA ASP A 52 14.25 -22.02 -19.36
C ASP A 52 13.30 -22.33 -18.18
N ALA A 53 13.39 -21.57 -17.08
CA ALA A 53 12.44 -21.67 -15.95
C ALA A 53 10.99 -21.35 -16.37
N VAL A 54 10.78 -20.40 -17.29
CA VAL A 54 9.45 -20.09 -17.82
C VAL A 54 8.92 -21.26 -18.65
N TYR A 55 9.75 -21.87 -19.52
CA TYR A 55 9.36 -23.05 -20.29
C TYR A 55 8.99 -24.24 -19.39
N ASP A 56 9.72 -24.46 -18.31
CA ASP A 56 9.45 -25.53 -17.36
C ASP A 56 8.12 -25.33 -16.60
N LEU A 57 7.73 -24.08 -16.35
CA LEU A 57 6.49 -23.74 -15.65
C LEU A 57 5.28 -23.53 -16.57
N ALA A 58 5.49 -23.34 -17.88
CA ALA A 58 4.40 -23.07 -18.82
C ALA A 58 3.60 -24.35 -19.16
N LYS A 59 2.93 -24.89 -18.15
CA LYS A 59 2.06 -26.09 -18.23
C LYS A 59 0.61 -25.66 -18.08
N PRO A 60 -0.21 -25.80 -19.15
CA PRO A 60 -1.60 -25.31 -19.14
C PRO A 60 -2.51 -26.08 -18.19
N GLU A 61 -2.15 -27.28 -17.79
CA GLU A 61 -2.82 -28.05 -16.76
C GLU A 61 -2.71 -27.39 -15.38
N ASP A 62 -1.60 -26.69 -15.11
CA ASP A 62 -1.30 -26.06 -13.81
C ASP A 62 -1.54 -24.56 -13.81
N TYR A 63 -1.19 -23.85 -14.88
CA TYR A 63 -1.15 -22.39 -14.90
C TYR A 63 -1.84 -21.77 -16.10
N ASP A 64 -2.50 -20.64 -15.87
CA ASP A 64 -3.06 -19.76 -16.90
C ASP A 64 -2.05 -18.66 -17.29
N ALA A 65 -1.12 -18.34 -16.38
CA ALA A 65 -0.07 -17.36 -16.63
C ALA A 65 1.19 -17.61 -15.77
N VAL A 66 2.34 -17.22 -16.30
CA VAL A 66 3.62 -17.10 -15.59
C VAL A 66 4.03 -15.64 -15.57
N ILE A 67 4.27 -15.10 -14.39
CA ILE A 67 4.74 -13.73 -14.17
C ILE A 67 6.21 -13.78 -13.78
N VAL A 68 7.05 -13.09 -14.53
CA VAL A 68 8.48 -12.96 -14.25
C VAL A 68 8.76 -11.55 -13.76
N THR A 69 9.37 -11.41 -12.59
CA THR A 69 9.71 -10.12 -12.02
C THR A 69 11.22 -9.98 -11.86
N ASN A 70 11.80 -9.03 -12.59
CA ASN A 70 13.16 -8.57 -12.33
C ASN A 70 13.14 -7.60 -11.14
N LEU A 71 13.99 -7.87 -10.17
CA LEU A 71 14.31 -6.97 -9.07
C LEU A 71 15.48 -6.04 -9.45
N CYS A 72 16.07 -5.33 -8.47
CA CYS A 72 17.05 -4.27 -8.73
C CYS A 72 18.23 -4.68 -9.61
N VAL A 73 18.89 -5.79 -9.30
CA VAL A 73 20.12 -6.17 -10.00
C VAL A 73 19.87 -6.62 -11.43
N PRO A 74 18.96 -7.55 -11.73
CA PRO A 74 18.63 -7.92 -13.10
C PRO A 74 18.16 -6.74 -13.97
N THR A 75 17.33 -5.86 -13.41
CA THR A 75 16.90 -4.65 -14.12
C THR A 75 18.07 -3.72 -14.42
N ALA A 76 18.94 -3.46 -13.45
CA ALA A 76 20.14 -2.62 -13.65
C ALA A 76 21.12 -3.22 -14.65
N SER A 77 21.16 -4.54 -14.77
CA SER A 77 21.99 -5.27 -15.74
C SER A 77 21.34 -5.40 -17.12
N GLY A 78 20.15 -4.84 -17.30
CA GLY A 78 19.47 -4.83 -18.61
C GLY A 78 18.97 -6.20 -19.07
N VAL A 79 18.56 -7.09 -18.15
CA VAL A 79 17.98 -8.40 -18.51
C VAL A 79 16.64 -8.19 -19.23
N PRO A 80 16.52 -8.56 -20.53
CA PRO A 80 15.44 -8.09 -21.40
C PRO A 80 14.21 -8.99 -21.32
N LEU A 81 13.34 -8.83 -20.29
CA LEU A 81 12.13 -9.64 -20.14
C LEU A 81 11.09 -9.46 -21.27
N ASP A 82 11.18 -8.38 -22.03
CA ASP A 82 10.34 -8.14 -23.20
C ASP A 82 10.62 -9.08 -24.38
N LEU A 83 11.79 -9.70 -24.40
CA LEU A 83 12.17 -10.75 -25.37
C LEU A 83 11.56 -12.13 -25.04
N LEU A 84 10.99 -12.32 -23.86
CA LEU A 84 10.29 -13.55 -23.54
C LEU A 84 9.08 -13.73 -24.48
N PRO A 85 8.80 -14.96 -24.94
CA PRO A 85 7.55 -15.24 -25.67
C PRO A 85 6.34 -14.78 -24.86
N LYS A 86 5.37 -14.14 -25.50
CA LYS A 86 4.15 -13.68 -24.81
C LYS A 86 3.24 -14.83 -24.38
N GLN A 87 3.40 -15.99 -25.01
CA GLN A 87 2.65 -17.20 -24.70
C GLN A 87 3.50 -18.44 -25.00
N ILE A 88 3.42 -19.45 -24.14
CA ILE A 88 4.05 -20.76 -24.31
C ILE A 88 3.01 -21.83 -23.96
N ASN A 89 2.74 -22.77 -24.87
CA ASN A 89 1.77 -23.85 -24.69
C ASN A 89 0.37 -23.36 -24.25
N GLY A 90 -0.05 -22.17 -24.66
CA GLY A 90 -1.32 -21.57 -24.20
C GLY A 90 -1.25 -20.85 -22.86
N VAL A 91 -0.12 -20.92 -22.16
CA VAL A 91 0.12 -20.17 -20.88
C VAL A 91 0.70 -18.80 -21.21
N ARG A 92 0.13 -17.75 -20.64
CA ARG A 92 0.57 -16.35 -20.78
C ARG A 92 1.88 -16.13 -20.07
N VAL A 93 2.78 -15.34 -20.67
CA VAL A 93 4.05 -14.96 -20.07
C VAL A 93 4.12 -13.44 -19.96
N ILE A 94 4.36 -12.95 -18.74
CA ILE A 94 4.39 -11.51 -18.44
C ILE A 94 5.67 -11.20 -17.71
N GLY A 95 6.57 -10.46 -18.36
CA GLY A 95 7.78 -9.91 -17.74
C GLY A 95 7.53 -8.51 -17.22
N ILE A 96 7.98 -8.23 -16.00
CA ILE A 96 7.93 -6.91 -15.38
C ILE A 96 9.23 -6.58 -14.66
N ASP A 97 9.63 -5.30 -14.71
CA ASP A 97 10.72 -4.76 -13.94
C ASP A 97 10.19 -3.97 -12.75
N VAL A 98 10.58 -4.35 -11.54
CA VAL A 98 10.17 -3.70 -10.29
C VAL A 98 11.40 -3.41 -9.41
N PRO A 99 12.33 -2.58 -9.91
CA PRO A 99 13.52 -2.23 -9.14
C PRO A 99 13.18 -1.19 -8.07
N GLY A 100 13.69 -1.38 -6.86
CA GLY A 100 13.46 -0.43 -5.76
C GLY A 100 14.00 0.98 -6.01
N PHE A 101 14.95 1.15 -6.95
CA PHE A 101 15.44 2.47 -7.36
C PHE A 101 14.51 3.18 -8.36
N GLY A 102 13.59 2.46 -9.02
CA GLY A 102 12.66 3.02 -10.00
C GLY A 102 11.20 2.94 -9.57
N VAL A 103 10.89 2.08 -8.60
CA VAL A 103 9.54 1.89 -8.04
C VAL A 103 9.63 2.00 -6.52
N PRO A 104 9.57 3.23 -5.97
CA PRO A 104 9.96 3.50 -4.59
C PRO A 104 8.92 3.13 -3.55
N THR A 105 7.67 2.87 -3.93
CA THR A 105 6.61 2.50 -3.00
C THR A 105 6.01 1.13 -3.29
N HIS A 106 5.48 0.49 -2.25
CA HIS A 106 4.81 -0.80 -2.38
C HIS A 106 3.55 -0.71 -3.25
N ALA A 107 2.79 0.38 -3.12
CA ALA A 107 1.63 0.64 -3.94
C ALA A 107 1.97 0.75 -5.44
N GLU A 108 3.06 1.47 -5.78
CA GLU A 108 3.51 1.57 -7.17
C GLU A 108 4.00 0.23 -7.73
N ALA A 109 4.65 -0.61 -6.92
CA ALA A 109 5.06 -1.95 -7.35
C ALA A 109 3.85 -2.84 -7.70
N LYS A 110 2.79 -2.79 -6.89
CA LYS A 110 1.54 -3.49 -7.17
C LYS A 110 0.84 -2.96 -8.41
N ASP A 111 0.87 -1.65 -8.63
CA ASP A 111 0.31 -1.01 -9.82
C ASP A 111 1.02 -1.43 -11.10
N VAL A 112 2.36 -1.51 -11.10
CA VAL A 112 3.15 -2.01 -12.24
C VAL A 112 2.69 -3.43 -12.62
N LEU A 113 2.53 -4.31 -11.63
CA LEU A 113 2.05 -5.68 -11.84
C LEU A 113 0.61 -5.69 -12.36
N ALA A 114 -0.30 -4.98 -11.70
CA ALA A 114 -1.72 -4.95 -12.09
C ALA A 114 -1.89 -4.35 -13.49
N GLY A 115 -1.18 -3.27 -13.80
CA GLY A 115 -1.18 -2.63 -15.11
C GLY A 115 -0.67 -3.56 -16.22
N ALA A 116 0.39 -4.33 -15.96
CA ALA A 116 0.91 -5.30 -16.94
C ALA A 116 -0.11 -6.42 -17.24
N MET A 117 -0.76 -6.97 -16.21
CA MET A 117 -1.80 -7.98 -16.37
C MET A 117 -3.04 -7.42 -17.10
N LEU A 118 -3.50 -6.23 -16.72
CA LEU A 118 -4.64 -5.57 -17.36
C LEU A 118 -4.35 -5.28 -18.85
N ARG A 119 -3.14 -4.81 -19.17
CA ARG A 119 -2.71 -4.59 -20.57
C ARG A 119 -2.79 -5.88 -21.36
N TYR A 120 -2.26 -6.97 -20.81
CA TYR A 120 -2.29 -8.26 -21.48
C TYR A 120 -3.74 -8.71 -21.72
N ALA A 121 -4.58 -8.67 -20.69
CA ALA A 121 -5.99 -9.04 -20.77
C ALA A 121 -6.78 -8.17 -21.77
N ARG A 122 -6.53 -6.85 -21.78
CA ARG A 122 -7.14 -5.92 -22.75
C ARG A 122 -6.76 -6.28 -24.19
N ASN A 123 -5.48 -6.51 -24.45
CA ASN A 123 -5.01 -6.90 -25.79
C ASN A 123 -5.63 -8.23 -26.26
N GLU A 124 -5.79 -9.20 -25.36
CA GLU A 124 -6.50 -10.45 -25.69
C GLU A 124 -7.98 -10.20 -26.02
N ALA A 125 -8.67 -9.36 -25.24
CA ALA A 125 -10.07 -9.03 -25.47
C ALA A 125 -10.30 -8.22 -26.76
N GLU A 126 -9.34 -7.40 -27.15
CA GLU A 126 -9.34 -6.66 -28.43
C GLU A 126 -9.05 -7.57 -29.63
N ALA A 127 -8.22 -8.60 -29.43
CA ALA A 127 -7.86 -9.54 -30.49
C ALA A 127 -8.96 -10.58 -30.81
N GLY A 128 -9.89 -10.83 -29.88
CA GLY A 128 -10.95 -11.78 -30.07
C GLY A 128 -11.81 -12.08 -28.83
N PRO A 129 -12.78 -12.98 -28.94
CA PRO A 129 -13.67 -13.32 -27.85
C PRO A 129 -12.91 -13.99 -26.70
N VAL A 130 -13.15 -13.53 -25.46
CA VAL A 130 -12.54 -14.05 -24.24
C VAL A 130 -13.59 -14.58 -23.26
N ALA A 131 -13.22 -15.62 -22.51
CA ALA A 131 -14.11 -16.22 -21.52
C ALA A 131 -14.12 -15.39 -20.24
N ARG A 132 -15.31 -15.00 -19.77
CA ARG A 132 -15.56 -14.31 -18.51
C ARG A 132 -15.90 -15.29 -17.40
N PRO A 133 -15.89 -14.86 -16.10
CA PRO A 133 -16.36 -15.70 -15.00
C PRO A 133 -17.77 -16.25 -15.28
N ARG A 134 -18.07 -17.44 -14.76
CA ARG A 134 -19.39 -18.09 -14.98
C ARG A 134 -20.56 -17.28 -14.43
N ASP A 135 -20.30 -16.59 -13.32
CA ASP A 135 -21.32 -15.80 -12.60
C ASP A 135 -21.40 -14.35 -13.11
N TYR A 136 -20.68 -14.04 -14.21
CA TYR A 136 -20.66 -12.70 -14.77
C TYR A 136 -21.86 -12.48 -15.70
N ALA A 137 -22.70 -11.51 -15.32
CA ALA A 137 -23.80 -11.06 -16.15
C ALA A 137 -23.37 -9.82 -16.96
N LEU A 138 -23.46 -9.90 -18.29
CA LEU A 138 -23.05 -8.80 -19.20
C LEU A 138 -23.89 -7.53 -19.04
N ASP A 139 -25.13 -7.67 -18.58
CA ASP A 139 -26.07 -6.59 -18.30
C ASP A 139 -25.87 -5.95 -16.90
N GLN A 140 -25.02 -6.55 -16.09
CA GLN A 140 -24.72 -6.04 -14.75
C GLN A 140 -23.86 -4.77 -14.82
N ARG A 141 -24.41 -3.66 -14.34
CA ARG A 141 -23.70 -2.39 -14.26
C ARG A 141 -22.74 -2.41 -13.08
N SER A 142 -21.48 -2.69 -13.35
CA SER A 142 -20.45 -2.77 -12.31
C SER A 142 -19.43 -1.64 -12.45
N ILE A 143 -18.82 -1.26 -11.34
CA ILE A 143 -17.66 -0.38 -11.27
C ILE A 143 -16.42 -1.17 -10.86
N ALA A 144 -15.29 -0.91 -11.54
CA ALA A 144 -14.00 -1.39 -11.08
C ALA A 144 -13.46 -0.47 -9.99
N VAL A 145 -12.84 -1.04 -8.97
CA VAL A 145 -12.16 -0.29 -7.92
C VAL A 145 -10.67 -0.62 -7.95
N ILE A 146 -9.83 0.42 -8.04
CA ILE A 146 -8.38 0.31 -8.11
C ILE A 146 -7.77 0.91 -6.85
N GLY A 147 -6.88 0.17 -6.21
CA GLY A 147 -6.14 0.63 -5.05
C GLY A 147 -5.90 -0.47 -4.03
N GLU A 148 -5.35 -0.10 -2.88
CA GLU A 148 -5.20 -0.98 -1.73
C GLU A 148 -6.56 -1.18 -1.07
N LEU A 149 -7.13 -2.36 -1.25
CA LEU A 149 -8.42 -2.73 -0.70
C LEU A 149 -8.22 -3.87 0.28
N PHE A 150 -8.53 -3.63 1.52
CA PHE A 150 -8.54 -4.66 2.55
C PHE A 150 -9.87 -5.41 2.55
N PRO A 151 -9.98 -6.60 3.17
CA PRO A 151 -11.17 -7.44 3.06
C PRO A 151 -12.49 -6.77 3.44
N ALA A 152 -12.45 -5.74 4.28
CA ALA A 152 -13.65 -5.04 4.73
C ALA A 152 -14.09 -3.88 3.80
N ASP A 153 -13.18 -3.31 3.02
CA ASP A 153 -13.50 -2.14 2.17
C ASP A 153 -14.36 -2.48 0.94
N PRO A 154 -14.11 -3.57 0.21
CA PRO A 154 -14.97 -3.92 -0.92
C PRO A 154 -16.44 -4.07 -0.57
N PRO A 155 -16.83 -4.82 0.49
CA PRO A 155 -18.22 -4.86 0.92
C PRO A 155 -18.77 -3.49 1.31
N GLY A 156 -17.94 -2.65 1.97
CA GLY A 156 -18.30 -1.29 2.35
C GLY A 156 -18.60 -0.40 1.13
N ILE A 157 -17.74 -0.42 0.13
CA ILE A 157 -17.93 0.32 -1.14
C ILE A 157 -19.17 -0.22 -1.88
N GLY A 158 -19.33 -1.54 -1.94
CA GLY A 158 -20.50 -2.18 -2.54
C GLY A 158 -21.82 -1.72 -1.90
N ALA A 159 -21.84 -1.61 -0.58
CA ALA A 159 -23.01 -1.11 0.15
C ALA A 159 -23.32 0.38 -0.13
N LEU A 160 -22.30 1.21 -0.41
CA LEU A 160 -22.47 2.62 -0.77
C LEU A 160 -23.11 2.80 -2.16
N ILE A 161 -22.71 1.97 -3.14
CA ILE A 161 -23.15 2.10 -4.53
C ILE A 161 -24.42 1.30 -4.86
N GLN A 162 -24.79 0.36 -3.99
CA GLN A 162 -25.98 -0.49 -4.19
C GLN A 162 -27.28 0.30 -4.45
N PRO A 163 -27.58 1.41 -3.75
CA PRO A 163 -28.79 2.20 -4.03
C PRO A 163 -28.80 2.84 -5.43
N MET A 164 -27.63 2.96 -6.07
CA MET A 164 -27.49 3.44 -7.44
C MET A 164 -27.70 2.34 -8.49
N GLY A 165 -28.04 1.12 -8.10
CA GLY A 165 -28.15 -0.02 -8.99
C GLY A 165 -26.78 -0.49 -9.54
N LEU A 166 -25.69 -0.13 -8.87
CA LEU A 166 -24.33 -0.51 -9.23
C LEU A 166 -23.82 -1.65 -8.35
N THR A 167 -22.95 -2.45 -8.92
CA THR A 167 -22.23 -3.52 -8.23
C THR A 167 -20.72 -3.34 -8.38
N LEU A 168 -19.95 -4.11 -7.62
CA LEU A 168 -18.49 -4.13 -7.80
C LEU A 168 -18.11 -5.13 -8.88
N ALA A 169 -17.26 -4.69 -9.80
CA ALA A 169 -16.53 -5.59 -10.69
C ALA A 169 -15.49 -6.42 -9.88
N PRO A 170 -14.99 -7.52 -10.42
CA PRO A 170 -13.87 -8.25 -9.82
C PRO A 170 -12.70 -7.29 -9.55
N GLN A 171 -12.11 -7.42 -8.36
CA GLN A 171 -11.03 -6.54 -7.91
C GLN A 171 -9.70 -6.95 -8.50
N THR A 172 -8.79 -5.99 -8.63
CA THR A 172 -7.38 -6.24 -8.95
C THR A 172 -6.52 -6.07 -7.69
N PRO A 173 -5.69 -7.06 -7.34
CA PRO A 173 -5.41 -8.32 -8.07
C PRO A 173 -6.59 -9.29 -8.03
N ALA A 174 -6.93 -9.82 -9.21
CA ALA A 174 -8.07 -10.69 -9.42
C ALA A 174 -7.87 -12.11 -8.84
N ARG A 175 -8.95 -12.86 -8.64
CA ARG A 175 -8.86 -14.24 -8.17
C ARG A 175 -8.38 -15.19 -9.28
N GLU A 176 -8.89 -15.00 -10.51
CA GLU A 176 -8.59 -15.76 -11.70
C GLU A 176 -8.28 -14.81 -12.87
N TRP A 177 -7.63 -15.32 -13.91
CA TRP A 177 -7.31 -14.49 -15.07
C TRP A 177 -8.54 -13.88 -15.74
N ARG A 178 -9.62 -14.67 -15.85
CA ARG A 178 -10.89 -14.23 -16.46
C ARG A 178 -11.58 -13.07 -15.75
N ASP A 179 -11.28 -12.86 -14.47
CA ASP A 179 -11.81 -11.72 -13.71
C ASP A 179 -11.28 -10.38 -14.24
N LEU A 180 -10.09 -10.38 -14.86
CA LEU A 180 -9.53 -9.17 -15.47
C LEU A 180 -10.38 -8.67 -16.63
N TYR A 181 -10.93 -9.60 -17.45
CA TYR A 181 -11.83 -9.21 -18.53
C TYR A 181 -13.14 -8.60 -17.99
N ALA A 182 -13.71 -9.22 -16.96
CA ALA A 182 -14.91 -8.69 -16.31
C ALA A 182 -14.66 -7.32 -15.65
N ALA A 183 -13.48 -7.09 -15.07
CA ALA A 183 -13.10 -5.78 -14.57
C ALA A 183 -12.99 -4.73 -15.67
N LEU A 184 -12.41 -5.08 -16.83
CA LEU A 184 -12.31 -4.22 -18.00
C LEU A 184 -13.67 -3.87 -18.65
N ASP A 185 -14.71 -4.67 -18.39
CA ASP A 185 -16.09 -4.42 -18.88
C ASP A 185 -16.85 -3.42 -17.97
N SER A 186 -16.29 -2.98 -16.84
CA SER A 186 -16.93 -2.05 -15.91
C SER A 186 -17.43 -0.77 -16.58
N VAL A 187 -18.56 -0.21 -16.11
CA VAL A 187 -19.11 1.04 -16.67
C VAL A 187 -18.35 2.29 -16.25
N ALA A 188 -17.67 2.22 -15.11
CA ALA A 188 -16.78 3.26 -14.61
C ALA A 188 -15.71 2.66 -13.69
N VAL A 189 -14.69 3.42 -13.39
CA VAL A 189 -13.55 3.02 -12.55
C VAL A 189 -13.38 4.01 -11.42
N ALA A 190 -13.32 3.52 -10.19
CA ALA A 190 -12.99 4.29 -9.00
C ALA A 190 -11.52 4.05 -8.63
N ALA A 191 -10.67 5.07 -8.83
CA ALA A 191 -9.29 5.06 -8.42
C ALA A 191 -9.19 5.57 -6.96
N VAL A 192 -9.52 4.69 -6.00
CA VAL A 192 -9.55 5.05 -4.57
C VAL A 192 -8.17 5.29 -3.99
N HIS A 193 -7.12 4.75 -4.63
CA HIS A 193 -5.75 5.16 -4.42
C HIS A 193 -5.24 5.79 -5.74
N PRO A 194 -5.18 7.11 -5.82
CA PRO A 194 -4.99 7.84 -7.08
C PRO A 194 -3.58 7.72 -7.67
N PHE A 195 -2.74 6.91 -7.06
CA PHE A 195 -1.35 6.66 -7.47
C PHE A 195 -1.19 5.43 -8.38
N TYR A 196 -2.26 4.68 -8.61
CA TYR A 196 -2.28 3.50 -9.48
C TYR A 196 -2.38 3.88 -10.97
N THR A 197 -1.39 4.61 -11.45
CA THR A 197 -1.40 5.22 -12.78
C THR A 197 -1.27 4.22 -13.93
N ALA A 198 -0.57 3.11 -13.73
CA ALA A 198 -0.44 2.06 -14.75
C ALA A 198 -1.77 1.33 -14.97
N SER A 199 -2.48 0.97 -13.89
CA SER A 199 -3.82 0.38 -13.97
C SER A 199 -4.83 1.34 -14.59
N ILE A 200 -4.85 2.60 -14.15
CA ILE A 200 -5.72 3.65 -14.68
C ILE A 200 -5.55 3.79 -16.19
N ARG A 201 -4.30 3.79 -16.68
CA ARG A 201 -4.03 3.90 -18.12
C ARG A 201 -4.68 2.78 -18.92
N GLU A 202 -4.67 1.55 -18.44
CA GLU A 202 -5.26 0.42 -19.15
C GLU A 202 -6.80 0.47 -19.18
N PHE A 203 -7.43 0.92 -18.10
CA PHE A 203 -8.87 1.16 -18.08
C PHE A 203 -9.29 2.32 -19.00
N ARG A 204 -8.51 3.41 -19.02
CA ARG A 204 -8.73 4.51 -19.97
C ARG A 204 -8.57 4.05 -21.43
N ALA A 205 -7.57 3.22 -21.71
CA ALA A 205 -7.38 2.63 -23.02
C ALA A 205 -8.55 1.71 -23.42
N ALA A 206 -9.21 1.05 -22.45
CA ALA A 206 -10.45 0.31 -22.66
C ALA A 206 -11.71 1.21 -22.78
N GLY A 207 -11.55 2.54 -22.80
CA GLY A 207 -12.65 3.49 -22.92
C GLY A 207 -13.47 3.69 -21.64
N ARG A 208 -12.93 3.36 -20.47
CA ARG A 208 -13.65 3.48 -19.19
C ARG A 208 -13.41 4.83 -18.54
N PRO A 209 -14.47 5.55 -18.13
CA PRO A 209 -14.33 6.77 -17.37
C PRO A 209 -13.74 6.46 -15.98
N VAL A 210 -12.78 7.29 -15.53
CA VAL A 210 -12.08 7.11 -14.26
C VAL A 210 -12.42 8.26 -13.32
N VAL A 211 -12.77 7.93 -12.08
CA VAL A 211 -13.04 8.86 -11.00
C VAL A 211 -11.94 8.68 -9.95
N GLY A 212 -11.25 9.77 -9.61
CA GLY A 212 -10.27 9.83 -8.54
C GLY A 212 -10.92 10.05 -7.17
N SER A 213 -10.10 10.14 -6.12
CA SER A 213 -10.53 10.24 -4.73
C SER A 213 -11.28 8.99 -4.25
N ALA A 214 -11.85 9.04 -3.05
CA ALA A 214 -12.44 7.87 -2.40
C ALA A 214 -13.61 8.28 -1.48
N PRO A 215 -14.50 7.35 -1.11
CA PRO A 215 -15.62 7.62 -0.20
C PRO A 215 -15.14 7.69 1.27
N VAL A 216 -14.38 8.73 1.60
CA VAL A 216 -13.77 9.00 2.90
C VAL A 216 -14.40 10.24 3.52
N GLY A 217 -14.78 10.15 4.81
CA GLY A 217 -15.48 11.22 5.50
C GLY A 217 -16.87 11.53 4.90
N VAL A 218 -17.47 12.62 5.32
CA VAL A 218 -18.78 13.06 4.82
C VAL A 218 -18.67 13.72 3.46
N GLU A 219 -17.82 14.75 3.35
CA GLU A 219 -17.67 15.54 2.12
C GLU A 219 -17.02 14.72 1.01
N GLY A 220 -16.00 13.91 1.33
CA GLY A 220 -15.37 13.01 0.36
C GLY A 220 -16.35 11.96 -0.17
N THR A 221 -17.18 11.38 0.69
CA THR A 221 -18.18 10.41 0.25
C THR A 221 -19.27 11.07 -0.59
N ASP A 222 -19.73 12.27 -0.24
CA ASP A 222 -20.73 13.01 -1.01
C ASP A 222 -20.22 13.30 -2.44
N ALA A 223 -19.02 13.85 -2.54
CA ALA A 223 -18.40 14.17 -3.82
C ALA A 223 -18.11 12.90 -4.66
N TRP A 224 -17.64 11.84 -4.01
CA TRP A 224 -17.32 10.57 -4.68
C TRP A 224 -18.59 9.89 -5.23
N LEU A 225 -19.68 9.82 -4.45
CA LEU A 225 -20.97 9.26 -4.91
C LEU A 225 -21.53 10.04 -6.12
N SER A 226 -21.42 11.37 -6.09
CA SER A 226 -21.79 12.21 -7.23
C SER A 226 -20.97 11.90 -8.47
N ALA A 227 -19.66 11.85 -8.32
CA ALA A 227 -18.74 11.65 -9.43
C ALA A 227 -18.87 10.24 -10.06
N ILE A 228 -18.90 9.19 -9.22
CA ILE A 228 -19.03 7.81 -9.74
C ILE A 228 -20.43 7.56 -10.33
N GLY A 229 -21.47 8.13 -9.74
CA GLY A 229 -22.83 8.04 -10.28
C GLY A 229 -22.95 8.72 -11.64
N ALA A 230 -22.39 9.91 -11.79
CA ALA A 230 -22.34 10.64 -13.06
C ALA A 230 -21.53 9.86 -14.11
N ALA A 231 -20.33 9.39 -13.77
CA ALA A 231 -19.47 8.60 -14.66
C ALA A 231 -20.14 7.30 -15.13
N ALA A 232 -20.90 6.67 -14.24
CA ALA A 232 -21.67 5.47 -14.57
C ALA A 232 -23.03 5.78 -15.21
N GLY A 233 -23.43 7.04 -15.44
CA GLY A 233 -24.72 7.40 -16.03
C GLY A 233 -25.92 6.99 -15.16
N VAL A 234 -25.79 7.14 -13.83
CA VAL A 234 -26.87 6.90 -12.86
C VAL A 234 -27.81 8.10 -12.79
N LYS A 235 -29.10 7.85 -12.55
CA LYS A 235 -30.07 8.94 -12.40
C LYS A 235 -29.76 9.76 -11.14
N PRO A 236 -29.92 11.09 -11.18
CA PRO A 236 -29.68 11.96 -10.01
C PRO A 236 -30.45 11.53 -8.75
N SER A 237 -31.70 11.05 -8.90
CA SER A 237 -32.52 10.56 -7.78
C SER A 237 -31.87 9.40 -7.02
N ASP A 238 -31.20 8.51 -7.75
CA ASP A 238 -30.59 7.30 -7.17
C ASP A 238 -29.24 7.64 -6.50
N ILE A 239 -28.54 8.65 -7.03
CA ILE A 239 -27.36 9.23 -6.38
C ILE A 239 -27.75 9.87 -5.05
N GLU A 240 -28.81 10.69 -5.04
CA GLU A 240 -29.28 11.32 -3.81
C GLU A 240 -29.81 10.30 -2.79
N ALA A 241 -30.42 9.21 -3.24
CA ALA A 241 -30.83 8.11 -2.35
C ALA A 241 -29.61 7.42 -1.70
N ALA A 242 -28.53 7.23 -2.45
CA ALA A 242 -27.29 6.69 -1.92
C ALA A 242 -26.65 7.62 -0.86
N LYS A 243 -26.61 8.92 -1.13
CA LYS A 243 -26.14 9.94 -0.19
C LYS A 243 -26.98 9.99 1.08
N ALA A 244 -28.32 10.03 0.93
CA ALA A 244 -29.25 10.07 2.05
C ALA A 244 -29.09 8.88 3.00
N ARG A 245 -28.69 7.73 2.47
CA ARG A 245 -28.37 6.53 3.27
C ARG A 245 -27.00 6.59 3.93
N ALA A 246 -25.95 7.02 3.21
CA ALA A 246 -24.57 6.92 3.65
C ALA A 246 -24.14 8.07 4.59
N LEU A 247 -24.44 9.32 4.23
CA LEU A 247 -23.88 10.49 4.91
C LEU A 247 -24.31 10.63 6.38
N PRO A 248 -25.60 10.38 6.77
CA PRO A 248 -25.97 10.41 8.18
C PRO A 248 -25.22 9.37 9.03
N ALA A 249 -24.97 8.18 8.48
CA ALA A 249 -24.24 7.12 9.17
C ALA A 249 -22.75 7.51 9.38
N ILE A 250 -22.12 8.14 8.39
CA ILE A 250 -20.75 8.65 8.51
C ILE A 250 -20.67 9.77 9.54
N ARG A 251 -21.59 10.75 9.48
CA ARG A 251 -21.66 11.83 10.49
C ARG A 251 -21.81 11.27 11.92
N GLY A 252 -22.70 10.29 12.09
CA GLY A 252 -22.90 9.62 13.38
C GLY A 252 -21.63 8.90 13.86
N ALA A 253 -20.92 8.23 12.96
CA ALA A 253 -19.66 7.54 13.27
C ALA A 253 -18.55 8.52 13.71
N LEU A 254 -18.39 9.63 13.03
CA LEU A 254 -17.40 10.68 13.37
C LEU A 254 -17.79 11.38 14.67
N ALA A 255 -19.05 11.73 14.86
CA ALA A 255 -19.55 12.35 16.09
C ALA A 255 -19.38 11.46 17.33
N GLY A 256 -19.49 10.14 17.15
CA GLY A 256 -19.24 9.16 18.20
C GLY A 256 -17.74 8.95 18.53
N ASN A 257 -16.83 9.41 17.67
CA ASN A 257 -15.38 9.25 17.80
C ASN A 257 -14.64 10.57 17.53
N PRO A 258 -14.93 11.65 18.27
CA PRO A 258 -14.31 12.95 18.01
C PRO A 258 -12.81 12.92 18.28
N VAL A 259 -12.03 13.48 17.38
CA VAL A 259 -10.57 13.59 17.51
C VAL A 259 -10.22 15.05 17.77
N LYS A 260 -9.94 15.39 19.04
CA LYS A 260 -9.53 16.74 19.46
C LYS A 260 -8.04 16.79 19.71
N ALA A 261 -7.25 16.71 18.64
CA ALA A 261 -5.79 16.63 18.74
C ALA A 261 -5.14 17.21 17.49
N ARG A 262 -3.89 17.66 17.66
CA ARG A 262 -2.99 18.05 16.57
C ARG A 262 -2.23 16.81 16.10
N ILE A 263 -2.33 16.48 14.82
CA ILE A 263 -1.82 15.20 14.26
C ILE A 263 -0.97 15.47 13.03
N THR A 264 0.19 14.85 12.92
CA THR A 264 0.93 14.73 11.66
C THR A 264 0.73 13.36 11.05
N VAL A 265 0.57 13.31 9.73
CA VAL A 265 0.38 12.07 8.99
C VAL A 265 1.53 11.91 8.01
N SER A 266 2.17 10.74 7.99
CA SER A 266 3.22 10.40 7.02
C SER A 266 3.14 8.93 6.67
N GLY A 267 3.49 8.57 5.44
CA GLY A 267 3.48 7.17 5.03
C GLY A 267 3.98 6.95 3.61
N TYR A 268 3.87 5.71 3.17
CA TYR A 268 4.24 5.26 1.83
C TYR A 268 3.20 4.32 1.19
N GLU A 269 2.01 4.24 1.81
CA GLU A 269 0.94 3.34 1.35
C GLU A 269 0.04 3.97 0.27
N GLY A 270 0.05 5.30 0.14
CA GLY A 270 -0.76 6.04 -0.83
C GLY A 270 -2.15 6.47 -0.32
N SER A 271 -2.49 6.18 0.94
CA SER A 271 -3.77 6.56 1.58
C SER A 271 -3.62 7.70 2.59
N GLU A 272 -2.45 8.31 2.69
CA GLU A 272 -2.13 9.34 3.68
C GLU A 272 -3.06 10.54 3.59
N LEU A 273 -3.34 11.02 2.36
CA LEU A 273 -4.25 12.14 2.11
C LEU A 273 -5.67 11.82 2.57
N LEU A 274 -6.13 10.60 2.30
CA LEU A 274 -7.47 10.14 2.66
C LEU A 274 -7.64 10.05 4.19
N VAL A 275 -6.63 9.53 4.87
CA VAL A 275 -6.62 9.46 6.35
C VAL A 275 -6.58 10.86 6.95
N ALA A 276 -5.74 11.75 6.44
CA ALA A 276 -5.69 13.15 6.90
C ALA A 276 -7.05 13.84 6.75
N ARG A 277 -7.71 13.68 5.61
CA ARG A 277 -9.04 14.21 5.35
C ARG A 277 -10.06 13.69 6.36
N LEU A 278 -10.12 12.38 6.58
CA LEU A 278 -11.02 11.77 7.56
C LEU A 278 -10.80 12.31 8.97
N LEU A 279 -9.54 12.49 9.39
CA LEU A 279 -9.20 12.98 10.71
C LEU A 279 -9.58 14.46 10.90
N ILE A 280 -9.44 15.30 9.87
CA ILE A 280 -9.93 16.70 9.91
C ILE A 280 -11.44 16.72 10.07
N GLU A 281 -12.19 15.92 9.31
CA GLU A 281 -13.63 15.81 9.46
C GLU A 281 -14.06 15.23 10.84
N ALA A 282 -13.19 14.44 11.49
CA ALA A 282 -13.39 13.99 12.87
C ALA A 282 -13.05 15.04 13.94
N GLY A 283 -12.56 16.24 13.54
CA GLY A 283 -12.23 17.36 14.41
C GLY A 283 -10.75 17.50 14.78
N ALA A 284 -9.85 16.77 14.14
CA ALA A 284 -8.41 16.92 14.32
C ALA A 284 -7.87 18.15 13.58
N GLU A 285 -6.81 18.74 14.13
CA GLU A 285 -5.94 19.65 13.39
C GLU A 285 -4.82 18.83 12.73
N VAL A 286 -4.74 18.85 11.40
CA VAL A 286 -3.70 18.13 10.66
C VAL A 286 -2.85 19.14 9.87
N PRO A 287 -1.76 19.68 10.45
CA PRO A 287 -0.95 20.70 9.79
C PRO A 287 -0.08 20.16 8.65
N TYR A 288 0.18 18.85 8.63
CA TYR A 288 1.07 18.22 7.67
C TYR A 288 0.64 16.82 7.29
N VAL A 289 0.68 16.54 5.99
CA VAL A 289 0.61 15.18 5.46
C VAL A 289 1.75 14.95 4.46
N GLY A 290 2.60 13.97 4.74
CA GLY A 290 3.67 13.48 3.87
C GLY A 290 3.29 12.14 3.24
N THR A 291 3.52 11.99 1.94
CA THR A 291 3.35 10.72 1.24
C THR A 291 4.55 10.45 0.33
N ALA A 292 5.04 9.21 0.32
CA ALA A 292 6.06 8.80 -0.64
C ALA A 292 5.50 8.62 -2.07
N ALA A 293 4.19 8.61 -2.22
CA ALA A 293 3.52 8.50 -3.52
C ALA A 293 3.72 9.76 -4.39
N PRO A 294 3.66 9.64 -5.73
CA PRO A 294 3.77 10.78 -6.63
C PRO A 294 2.50 11.63 -6.64
N ARG A 295 2.65 12.90 -6.99
CA ARG A 295 1.52 13.75 -7.32
C ARG A 295 0.90 13.30 -8.64
N THR A 296 -0.42 13.12 -8.65
CA THR A 296 -1.19 12.77 -9.86
C THR A 296 -2.38 13.71 -10.04
N GLU A 297 -2.96 13.74 -11.24
CA GLU A 297 -4.23 14.44 -11.50
C GLU A 297 -5.38 13.91 -10.62
N TRP A 298 -5.35 12.62 -10.28
CA TRP A 298 -6.36 11.90 -9.50
C TRP A 298 -6.34 12.24 -8.00
N SER A 299 -5.21 12.77 -7.49
CA SER A 299 -5.07 13.23 -6.10
C SER A 299 -5.32 14.73 -5.94
N ALA A 300 -5.62 15.45 -7.03
CA ALA A 300 -5.72 16.91 -7.00
C ALA A 300 -6.84 17.41 -6.09
N ALA A 301 -8.01 16.79 -6.15
CA ALA A 301 -9.16 17.20 -5.34
C ALA A 301 -8.92 17.01 -3.84
N ASP A 302 -8.31 15.89 -3.43
CA ASP A 302 -7.99 15.64 -2.01
C ASP A 302 -6.91 16.60 -1.51
N ARG A 303 -5.90 16.89 -2.33
CA ARG A 303 -4.87 17.86 -2.00
C ARG A 303 -5.46 19.26 -1.82
N GLU A 304 -6.25 19.73 -2.77
CA GLU A 304 -6.87 21.06 -2.73
C GLU A 304 -7.78 21.20 -1.49
N TRP A 305 -8.57 20.17 -1.19
CA TRP A 305 -9.40 20.15 0.01
C TRP A 305 -8.54 20.24 1.28
N LEU A 306 -7.44 19.49 1.38
CA LEU A 306 -6.54 19.51 2.53
C LEU A 306 -5.86 20.88 2.69
N GLU A 307 -5.38 21.47 1.59
CA GLU A 307 -4.74 22.80 1.60
C GLU A 307 -5.72 23.89 2.05
N THR A 308 -7.00 23.84 1.63
CA THR A 308 -8.05 24.78 2.10
C THR A 308 -8.36 24.64 3.60
N HIS A 309 -8.04 23.46 4.19
CA HIS A 309 -8.17 23.21 5.63
C HIS A 309 -6.85 23.44 6.41
N GLY A 310 -5.89 24.13 5.78
CA GLY A 310 -4.62 24.49 6.43
C GLY A 310 -3.60 23.36 6.55
N CYS A 311 -3.79 22.25 5.84
CA CYS A 311 -2.87 21.13 5.81
C CYS A 311 -1.82 21.31 4.70
N HIS A 312 -0.54 21.27 5.04
CA HIS A 312 0.55 21.20 4.05
C HIS A 312 0.69 19.80 3.49
N VAL A 313 0.60 19.64 2.17
CA VAL A 313 0.69 18.34 1.49
C VAL A 313 2.05 18.20 0.80
N GLN A 314 2.85 17.24 1.24
CA GLN A 314 4.16 16.93 0.67
C GLN A 314 4.15 15.58 -0.07
N TYR A 315 4.26 15.61 -1.40
CA TYR A 315 4.46 14.41 -2.23
C TYR A 315 5.94 14.06 -2.31
N ARG A 316 6.24 12.78 -2.51
CA ARG A 316 7.61 12.24 -2.53
C ARG A 316 8.39 12.68 -1.30
N ALA A 317 7.70 12.72 -0.15
CA ALA A 317 8.28 13.08 1.12
C ALA A 317 9.42 12.13 1.50
N SER A 318 10.55 12.70 1.90
CA SER A 318 11.62 11.93 2.53
C SER A 318 11.38 11.77 4.03
N LEU A 319 12.01 10.78 4.63
CA LEU A 319 11.92 10.57 6.07
C LEU A 319 12.42 11.80 6.86
N GLU A 320 13.44 12.48 6.36
CA GLU A 320 13.99 13.69 6.98
C GLU A 320 12.98 14.85 6.94
N GLN A 321 12.26 15.01 5.84
CA GLN A 321 11.20 16.02 5.70
C GLN A 321 10.04 15.72 6.66
N ASP A 322 9.59 14.46 6.72
CA ASP A 322 8.53 14.02 7.63
C ASP A 322 8.92 14.25 9.12
N ILE A 323 10.17 13.92 9.49
CA ILE A 323 10.68 14.14 10.83
C ILE A 323 10.78 15.66 11.15
N ALA A 324 11.23 16.47 10.19
CA ALA A 324 11.30 17.92 10.37
C ALA A 324 9.91 18.51 10.58
N ALA A 325 8.95 18.16 9.72
CA ALA A 325 7.57 18.60 9.82
C ALA A 325 6.91 18.18 11.15
N MET A 326 7.16 16.95 11.62
CA MET A 326 6.69 16.48 12.92
C MET A 326 7.28 17.30 14.07
N LYS A 327 8.59 17.62 14.03
CA LYS A 327 9.24 18.44 15.05
C LYS A 327 8.67 19.85 15.11
N ASP A 328 8.44 20.46 13.94
CA ASP A 328 7.92 21.82 13.82
C ASP A 328 6.45 21.90 14.27
N ALA A 329 5.65 20.93 13.85
CA ALA A 329 4.23 20.85 14.17
C ALA A 329 3.96 20.53 15.65
N ARG A 330 4.87 19.83 16.34
CA ARG A 330 4.70 19.36 17.73
C ARG A 330 3.35 18.70 17.98
N PRO A 331 3.04 17.62 17.26
CA PRO A 331 1.72 17.00 17.32
C PRO A 331 1.46 16.31 18.66
N ASP A 332 0.19 16.16 19.00
CA ASP A 332 -0.26 15.32 20.11
C ASP A 332 -0.14 13.82 19.77
N LEU A 333 -0.20 13.50 18.47
CA LEU A 333 -0.02 12.16 17.93
C LEU A 333 0.64 12.23 16.55
N ALA A 334 1.69 11.45 16.33
CA ALA A 334 2.28 11.26 15.02
C ALA A 334 1.82 9.93 14.40
N LEU A 335 1.33 9.97 13.16
CA LEU A 335 1.09 8.78 12.34
C LEU A 335 2.23 8.68 11.33
N GLY A 336 2.92 7.53 11.26
CA GLY A 336 4.07 7.48 10.38
C GLY A 336 4.66 6.10 10.12
N THR A 337 5.76 6.12 9.39
CA THR A 337 6.58 4.95 9.12
C THR A 337 7.31 4.48 10.40
N THR A 338 7.82 3.26 10.41
CA THR A 338 8.53 2.72 11.58
C THR A 338 9.64 3.65 12.10
N PRO A 339 10.54 4.21 11.25
CA PRO A 339 11.57 5.14 11.73
C PRO A 339 10.99 6.44 12.29
N LEU A 340 9.93 6.98 11.72
CA LEU A 340 9.26 8.17 12.23
C LEU A 340 8.60 7.90 13.59
N VAL A 341 7.91 6.77 13.72
CA VAL A 341 7.28 6.35 14.99
C VAL A 341 8.32 6.17 16.08
N GLN A 342 9.46 5.56 15.76
CA GLN A 342 10.58 5.46 16.70
C GLN A 342 11.04 6.86 17.13
N LYS A 343 11.31 7.74 16.17
CA LYS A 343 11.77 9.11 16.47
C LYS A 343 10.76 9.92 17.28
N ALA A 344 9.48 9.82 16.97
CA ALA A 344 8.42 10.47 17.73
C ALA A 344 8.42 10.01 19.21
N LYS A 345 8.51 8.70 19.44
CA LYS A 345 8.56 8.13 20.80
C LYS A 345 9.82 8.52 21.57
N GLU A 346 10.98 8.60 20.91
CA GLU A 346 12.22 9.13 21.49
C GLU A 346 12.08 10.59 21.95
N MET A 347 11.25 11.37 21.25
CA MET A 347 10.92 12.76 21.59
C MET A 347 9.78 12.89 22.59
N GLY A 348 9.24 11.79 23.12
CA GLY A 348 8.11 11.80 24.04
C GLY A 348 6.75 12.08 23.36
N THR A 349 6.66 11.97 22.03
CA THR A 349 5.42 12.14 21.28
C THR A 349 4.77 10.77 21.03
N PRO A 350 3.49 10.56 21.39
CA PRO A 350 2.75 9.37 21.05
C PRO A 350 2.75 9.15 19.54
N ALA A 351 2.86 7.91 19.08
CA ALA A 351 2.87 7.62 17.66
C ALA A 351 2.27 6.26 17.33
N LEU A 352 1.62 6.18 16.17
CA LEU A 352 1.11 4.95 15.57
C LEU A 352 1.80 4.66 14.23
N TYR A 353 2.05 3.39 13.99
CA TYR A 353 2.57 2.93 12.71
C TYR A 353 1.45 2.93 11.67
N PHE A 354 1.61 3.75 10.63
CA PHE A 354 0.58 4.04 9.62
C PHE A 354 0.12 2.76 8.90
N THR A 355 1.04 1.97 8.38
CA THR A 355 0.73 0.73 7.65
C THR A 355 -0.15 -0.22 8.47
N ASN A 356 0.19 -0.47 9.74
CA ASN A 356 -0.61 -1.34 10.60
C ASN A 356 -2.03 -0.78 10.84
N MET A 357 -2.16 0.53 10.87
CA MET A 357 -3.46 1.17 11.06
C MET A 357 -4.36 0.94 9.85
N VAL A 358 -3.86 1.20 8.64
CA VAL A 358 -4.67 1.09 7.41
C VAL A 358 -4.82 -0.35 6.92
N SER A 359 -3.85 -1.25 7.19
CA SER A 359 -3.94 -2.65 6.75
C SER A 359 -4.86 -3.53 7.60
N ALA A 360 -5.18 -3.11 8.81
CA ALA A 360 -6.00 -3.91 9.73
C ALA A 360 -7.47 -3.44 9.82
N ARG A 361 -7.84 -2.36 9.14
CA ARG A 361 -9.14 -1.71 9.30
C ARG A 361 -9.70 -1.19 7.99
N PRO A 362 -11.05 -1.15 7.84
CA PRO A 362 -11.67 -0.46 6.72
C PRO A 362 -11.34 1.05 6.78
N LEU A 363 -11.17 1.66 5.61
CA LEU A 363 -10.92 3.10 5.47
C LEU A 363 -12.16 3.85 4.94
N PHE A 364 -13.02 3.18 4.18
CA PHE A 364 -14.09 3.82 3.41
C PHE A 364 -15.48 3.70 4.06
N GLY A 365 -16.31 4.69 3.82
CA GLY A 365 -17.67 4.75 4.28
C GLY A 365 -17.86 4.80 5.81
N PRO A 366 -19.02 4.43 6.34
CA PRO A 366 -19.32 4.51 7.79
C PRO A 366 -18.39 3.64 8.64
N ALA A 367 -18.05 2.44 8.18
CA ALA A 367 -17.14 1.53 8.89
C ALA A 367 -15.72 2.10 8.99
N GLY A 368 -15.22 2.72 7.90
CA GLY A 368 -13.95 3.41 7.87
C GLY A 368 -13.93 4.61 8.83
N ALA A 369 -14.97 5.44 8.77
CA ALA A 369 -15.11 6.61 9.66
C ALA A 369 -15.08 6.20 11.14
N ALA A 370 -15.87 5.19 11.54
CA ALA A 370 -15.89 4.69 12.91
C ALA A 370 -14.54 4.11 13.34
N SER A 371 -13.93 3.27 12.49
CA SER A 371 -12.71 2.53 12.82
C SER A 371 -11.48 3.44 12.91
N MET A 372 -11.28 4.31 11.93
CA MET A 372 -10.10 5.19 11.87
C MET A 372 -10.17 6.30 12.90
N ALA A 373 -11.29 7.01 13.00
CA ALA A 373 -11.47 8.03 14.04
C ALA A 373 -11.40 7.41 15.43
N GLY A 374 -12.00 6.22 15.63
CA GLY A 374 -12.00 5.53 16.92
C GLY A 374 -10.62 5.13 17.42
N ILE A 375 -9.75 4.58 16.56
CA ILE A 375 -8.38 4.22 16.98
C ILE A 375 -7.55 5.46 17.31
N VAL A 376 -7.70 6.53 16.55
CA VAL A 376 -6.96 7.78 16.78
C VAL A 376 -7.47 8.47 18.05
N ALA A 377 -8.79 8.57 18.25
CA ALA A 377 -9.38 9.10 19.47
C ALA A 377 -8.95 8.33 20.72
N ALA A 378 -8.90 6.99 20.65
CA ALA A 378 -8.44 6.17 21.77
C ALA A 378 -6.97 6.44 22.14
N GLN A 379 -6.09 6.66 21.14
CA GLN A 379 -4.68 6.97 21.37
C GLN A 379 -4.48 8.38 21.94
N THR A 380 -5.19 9.37 21.44
CA THR A 380 -5.10 10.74 21.93
C THR A 380 -5.65 10.87 23.36
N ASN A 381 -6.72 10.15 23.68
CA ASN A 381 -7.26 10.07 25.05
C ASN A 381 -6.32 9.32 26.02
N GLY A 382 -5.46 8.45 25.51
CA GLY A 382 -4.46 7.69 26.28
C GLY A 382 -3.14 8.43 26.55
N ARG A 383 -3.04 9.71 26.22
CA ARG A 383 -1.79 10.51 26.31
C ARG A 383 -1.13 10.51 27.68
N GLU A 384 -1.90 10.63 28.76
CA GLU A 384 -1.34 10.58 30.12
C GLU A 384 -0.68 9.23 30.45
N ARG A 385 -1.27 8.14 29.98
CA ARG A 385 -0.67 6.80 30.12
C ARG A 385 0.66 6.70 29.40
N PHE A 386 0.76 7.27 28.21
CA PHE A 386 2.00 7.32 27.44
C PHE A 386 3.06 8.17 28.17
N SER A 387 2.69 9.36 28.65
CA SER A 387 3.61 10.24 29.42
C SER A 387 4.16 9.54 30.67
N ARG A 388 3.31 8.81 31.40
CA ARG A 388 3.78 8.02 32.57
C ARG A 388 4.74 6.91 32.15
N MET A 389 4.52 6.27 31.01
CA MET A 389 5.44 5.27 30.49
C MET A 389 6.80 5.89 30.10
N VAL A 390 6.79 7.05 29.44
CA VAL A 390 8.03 7.77 29.09
C VAL A 390 8.81 8.15 30.34
N SER A 391 8.14 8.73 31.35
CA SER A 391 8.78 9.09 32.60
C SER A 391 9.36 7.90 33.37
N PHE A 392 8.71 6.72 33.26
CA PHE A 392 9.26 5.50 33.88
C PHE A 392 10.59 5.07 33.25
N PHE A 393 10.79 5.32 31.96
CA PHE A 393 12.03 5.00 31.26
C PHE A 393 13.01 6.17 31.15
N GLU A 394 12.73 7.29 31.83
CA GLU A 394 13.64 8.45 31.89
C GLU A 394 15.02 8.06 32.42
N GLY A 395 16.07 8.47 31.71
CA GLY A 395 17.45 8.10 32.02
C GLY A 395 17.88 6.71 31.58
N VAL A 396 16.96 5.89 31.05
CA VAL A 396 17.31 4.57 30.53
C VAL A 396 17.88 4.72 29.13
N GLY A 397 19.09 4.23 28.92
CA GLY A 397 19.74 4.19 27.60
C GLY A 397 20.49 5.47 27.21
N THR A 398 20.25 6.61 27.86
CA THR A 398 20.98 7.86 27.66
C THR A 398 21.37 8.48 29.00
N PRO A 399 22.52 9.17 29.10
CA PRO A 399 22.94 9.84 30.35
C PRO A 399 21.98 10.93 30.81
N ASP A 400 21.31 11.60 29.89
CA ASP A 400 20.40 12.72 30.14
C ASP A 400 18.91 12.33 30.09
N GLY A 401 18.60 11.06 29.77
CA GLY A 401 17.23 10.58 29.63
C GLY A 401 16.46 11.16 28.43
N ALA A 402 17.11 11.94 27.57
CA ALA A 402 16.45 12.64 26.46
C ALA A 402 16.09 11.75 25.26
N GLY A 403 16.36 10.45 25.34
CA GLY A 403 16.18 9.53 24.22
C GLY A 403 17.32 9.60 23.20
N TYR A 404 17.17 8.88 22.12
CA TYR A 404 18.20 8.82 21.07
C TYR A 404 17.89 9.79 19.94
N GLY A 405 18.84 10.67 19.61
CA GLY A 405 18.79 11.40 18.34
C GLY A 405 18.85 10.43 17.15
N PHE A 406 18.23 10.77 16.03
CA PHE A 406 18.25 9.94 14.82
C PHE A 406 19.69 9.65 14.32
N ARG A 407 20.62 10.54 14.64
CA ARG A 407 22.06 10.41 14.32
C ARG A 407 22.91 10.00 15.50
N ASP A 408 22.35 9.99 16.69
CA ASP A 408 23.09 9.69 17.92
C ASP A 408 23.08 8.18 18.14
N LYS A 409 24.24 7.62 18.39
CA LYS A 409 24.32 6.22 18.81
C LYS A 409 23.75 6.11 20.24
N PRO A 410 22.98 5.05 20.51
CA PRO A 410 22.57 4.76 21.88
C PRO A 410 23.80 4.78 22.80
N SER A 411 23.71 5.46 23.94
CA SER A 411 24.75 5.33 24.96
C SER A 411 24.68 3.92 25.55
N ASP A 412 25.82 3.29 25.70
CA ASP A 412 25.89 2.00 26.39
C ASP A 412 25.35 2.14 27.80
N PRO A 413 24.58 1.17 28.33
CA PRO A 413 24.20 1.17 29.74
C PRO A 413 25.42 1.38 30.66
N PRO A 414 25.27 2.07 31.81
CA PRO A 414 26.38 2.30 32.73
C PRO A 414 27.14 0.99 33.02
N GLY A 415 28.45 1.03 32.85
CA GLY A 415 29.32 -0.13 33.05
C GLY A 415 29.24 -1.23 31.96
N PHE A 416 28.47 -1.05 30.88
CA PHE A 416 28.37 -2.05 29.80
C PHE A 416 29.72 -2.33 29.14
N ARG A 417 30.46 -1.28 28.77
CA ARG A 417 31.79 -1.44 28.15
C ARG A 417 32.80 -2.11 29.07
N GLU A 418 32.71 -1.83 30.34
CA GLU A 418 33.59 -2.46 31.35
C GLU A 418 33.22 -3.96 31.49
N ARG A 419 31.92 -4.30 31.59
CA ARG A 419 31.45 -5.70 31.59
C ARG A 419 31.90 -6.43 30.36
N GLN A 420 31.75 -5.83 29.17
CA GLN A 420 32.16 -6.44 27.90
C GLN A 420 33.67 -6.67 27.84
N ARG A 421 34.47 -5.74 28.37
CA ARG A 421 35.93 -5.87 28.46
C ARG A 421 36.34 -7.01 29.40
N LYS A 422 35.70 -7.13 30.56
CA LYS A 422 35.90 -8.24 31.49
C LYS A 422 35.53 -9.59 30.91
N LEU A 423 34.39 -9.66 30.19
CA LEU A 423 33.94 -10.90 29.48
C LEU A 423 34.94 -11.30 28.40
N ARG A 424 35.42 -10.37 27.58
CA ARG A 424 36.43 -10.65 26.54
C ARG A 424 37.74 -11.12 27.13
N ALA A 425 38.20 -10.49 28.20
CA ALA A 425 39.43 -10.90 28.91
C ALA A 425 39.28 -12.28 29.56
N ALA A 426 38.13 -12.61 30.13
CA ALA A 426 37.84 -13.92 30.70
C ALA A 426 37.81 -14.99 29.62
N LYS A 427 37.18 -14.68 28.44
CA LYS A 427 37.14 -15.61 27.31
C LYS A 427 38.54 -15.88 26.74
N ALA A 428 39.36 -14.85 26.57
CA ALA A 428 40.75 -14.99 26.08
C ALA A 428 41.61 -15.88 27.03
N LYS A 429 41.47 -15.67 28.36
CA LYS A 429 42.17 -16.53 29.34
C LYS A 429 41.68 -17.98 29.32
N ALA A 430 40.40 -18.21 29.06
CA ALA A 430 39.86 -19.56 28.97
C ALA A 430 40.34 -20.26 27.69
N GLU A 431 40.47 -19.53 26.57
CA GLU A 431 41.00 -20.06 25.33
C GLU A 431 42.51 -20.38 25.42
N GLU A 432 43.30 -19.55 26.12
CA GLU A 432 44.73 -19.85 26.42
C GLU A 432 44.92 -21.09 27.31
N ALA A 433 43.99 -21.28 28.28
CA ALA A 433 44.03 -22.44 29.18
C ALA A 433 43.63 -23.78 28.53
N VAL A 434 42.93 -23.75 27.43
CA VAL A 434 42.49 -24.93 26.67
C VAL A 434 43.52 -25.28 25.58
N GLY A 435 44.36 -24.31 25.18
CA GLY A 435 45.40 -24.49 24.14
C GLY A 435 46.79 -24.87 24.69
N SER A 436 46.93 -24.94 26.01
CA SER A 436 48.14 -25.43 26.71
C SER A 436 47.87 -26.83 27.31
#